data_3b415f67c36fdee4304563a77e73dc17
#
_entry.id   3b415f67c36fdee4304563a77e73dc17
#
_cell.length_a   1.000
_cell.length_b   1.000
_cell.length_c   1.000
_cell.angle_alpha   90.00
_cell.angle_beta   90.00
_cell.angle_gamma   90.00
#
_symmetry.space_group_name_H-M   'P 1'
#
loop_
_entity.id
_entity.type
_entity.pdbx_description
1 polymer ?
#
loop_
_entity_poly.entity_id
_entity_poly.type
_entity_poly.pdbx_seq_one_letter_code
_entity_poly.pdbx_strand_id
1 'polypeptide(L)'
;MAAVSVQDSLNIARTGLQAQEALLAIKTQNIASQNVDGFKRQYLIMYDLPYIDHGAVGVATSQNGTTDTTGVQIGTGVQAAAVYRVFSQGEAIQTGRSLDVMIDGDGFFMVTLPDGTTGYTRVGSFNRDQNNTLVMPKTGYVIQPGITLPQNTLKVSINQVGEVYAETSPGKKCTLGKYSLQLF
;
A
#
# COMPACT_ATOMS: atom_id res chain seq x y z
N MET A 1 7.11 17.53 44.38
CA MET A 1 7.51 16.84 43.12
C MET A 1 6.95 15.44 43.17
N ALA A 2 5.98 15.13 42.29
CA ALA A 2 5.58 13.74 42.09
C ALA A 2 6.73 13.05 41.35
N ALA A 3 7.34 12.05 41.99
CA ALA A 3 8.39 11.27 41.37
C ALA A 3 7.76 10.43 40.23
N VAL A 4 8.40 10.40 39.07
CA VAL A 4 8.06 9.46 38.00
C VAL A 4 8.13 8.07 38.59
N SER A 5 7.00 7.34 38.59
CA SER A 5 7.00 6.00 39.14
C SER A 5 7.79 5.04 38.23
N VAL A 6 8.42 4.05 38.79
CA VAL A 6 9.08 2.98 38.03
C VAL A 6 8.07 2.34 37.06
N GLN A 7 6.80 2.30 37.44
CA GLN A 7 5.70 1.78 36.62
C GLN A 7 5.50 2.61 35.35
N ASP A 8 5.55 3.95 35.46
CA ASP A 8 5.41 4.84 34.30
C ASP A 8 6.58 4.68 33.34
N SER A 9 7.80 4.61 33.88
CA SER A 9 9.00 4.35 33.07
C SER A 9 8.94 3.01 32.33
N LEU A 10 8.46 1.96 32.99
CA LEU A 10 8.26 0.64 32.36
C LEU A 10 7.17 0.68 31.28
N ASN A 11 6.08 1.41 31.50
CA ASN A 11 5.03 1.59 30.51
C ASN A 11 5.52 2.33 29.28
N ILE A 12 6.29 3.41 29.46
CA ILE A 12 6.92 4.15 28.36
C ILE A 12 7.85 3.24 27.55
N ALA A 13 8.70 2.48 28.22
CA ALA A 13 9.60 1.53 27.57
C ALA A 13 8.82 0.44 26.79
N ARG A 14 7.75 -0.10 27.37
CA ARG A 14 6.89 -1.10 26.74
C ARG A 14 6.23 -0.56 25.47
N THR A 15 5.63 0.64 25.53
CA THR A 15 4.99 1.27 24.35
C THR A 15 6.01 1.57 23.26
N GLY A 16 7.21 2.02 23.62
CA GLY A 16 8.31 2.23 22.70
C GLY A 16 8.74 0.95 21.99
N LEU A 17 8.91 -0.15 22.73
CA LEU A 17 9.24 -1.46 22.15
C LEU A 17 8.14 -1.96 21.20
N GLN A 18 6.88 -1.88 21.58
CA GLN A 18 5.75 -2.28 20.72
C GLN A 18 5.70 -1.47 19.43
N ALA A 19 5.95 -0.17 19.50
CA ALA A 19 6.01 0.69 18.32
C ALA A 19 7.18 0.31 17.40
N GLN A 20 8.35 -0.02 17.96
CA GLN A 20 9.50 -0.47 17.18
C GLN A 20 9.26 -1.88 16.55
N GLU A 21 8.61 -2.79 17.25
CA GLU A 21 8.22 -4.10 16.70
C GLU A 21 7.28 -3.93 15.49
N ALA A 22 6.27 -3.06 15.60
CA ALA A 22 5.37 -2.75 14.50
C ALA A 22 6.11 -2.13 13.30
N LEU A 23 7.05 -1.22 13.56
CA LEU A 23 7.89 -0.61 12.53
C LEU A 23 8.76 -1.66 11.82
N LEU A 24 9.38 -2.56 12.58
CA LEU A 24 10.19 -3.65 12.03
C LEU A 24 9.35 -4.60 11.19
N ALA A 25 8.15 -4.97 11.64
CA ALA A 25 7.24 -5.83 10.89
C ALA A 25 6.89 -5.23 9.52
N ILE A 26 6.56 -3.93 9.47
CA ILE A 26 6.25 -3.24 8.22
C ILE A 26 7.48 -3.13 7.31
N LYS A 27 8.65 -2.80 7.85
CA LYS A 27 9.89 -2.73 7.07
C LYS A 27 10.27 -4.10 6.51
N THR A 28 10.15 -5.15 7.29
CA THR A 28 10.39 -6.54 6.86
C THR A 28 9.43 -6.94 5.76
N GLN A 29 8.13 -6.60 5.90
CA GLN A 29 7.13 -6.84 4.86
C GLN A 29 7.47 -6.10 3.55
N ASN A 30 7.90 -4.84 3.63
CA ASN A 30 8.31 -4.07 2.46
C ASN A 30 9.52 -4.71 1.75
N ILE A 31 10.49 -5.21 2.50
CA ILE A 31 11.67 -5.89 1.94
C ILE A 31 11.26 -7.23 1.31
N ALA A 32 10.47 -8.03 2.01
CA ALA A 32 10.01 -9.33 1.52
C ALA A 32 9.18 -9.21 0.23
N SER A 33 8.46 -8.11 0.06
CA SER A 33 7.56 -7.88 -1.08
C SER A 33 8.16 -6.98 -2.17
N GLN A 34 9.46 -6.65 -2.12
CA GLN A 34 10.05 -5.71 -3.09
C GLN A 34 10.00 -6.22 -4.54
N ASN A 35 10.00 -7.55 -4.75
CA ASN A 35 9.94 -8.20 -6.06
C ASN A 35 8.51 -8.61 -6.46
N VAL A 36 7.49 -8.17 -5.72
CA VAL A 36 6.09 -8.49 -6.02
C VAL A 36 5.50 -7.41 -6.92
N ASP A 37 5.00 -7.83 -8.08
CA ASP A 37 4.37 -6.92 -9.05
C ASP A 37 3.17 -6.20 -8.42
N GLY A 38 3.11 -4.88 -8.63
CA GLY A 38 2.03 -4.05 -8.10
C GLY A 38 2.06 -3.82 -6.59
N PHE A 39 3.10 -4.28 -5.88
CA PHE A 39 3.25 -4.00 -4.47
C PHE A 39 3.48 -2.50 -4.22
N LYS A 40 2.84 -1.97 -3.19
CA LYS A 40 3.02 -0.58 -2.74
C LYS A 40 3.53 -0.58 -1.31
N ARG A 41 4.68 0.09 -1.10
CA ARG A 41 5.33 0.14 0.20
C ARG A 41 4.43 0.77 1.25
N GLN A 42 4.52 0.25 2.46
CA GLN A 42 3.75 0.70 3.60
C GLN A 42 4.61 1.51 4.56
N TYR A 43 3.99 2.51 5.18
CA TYR A 43 4.59 3.34 6.21
C TYR A 43 3.73 3.34 7.46
N LEU A 44 4.38 3.27 8.61
CA LEU A 44 3.76 3.42 9.92
C LEU A 44 3.80 4.87 10.33
N ILE A 45 2.65 5.39 10.73
CA ILE A 45 2.54 6.65 11.44
C ILE A 45 2.48 6.33 12.92
N MET A 46 3.33 6.99 13.69
CA MET A 46 3.32 6.94 15.14
C MET A 46 2.99 8.31 15.69
N TYR A 47 2.37 8.36 16.84
CA TYR A 47 2.14 9.58 17.61
C TYR A 47 2.55 9.36 19.05
N ASP A 48 2.90 10.43 19.71
CA ASP A 48 3.20 10.47 21.13
C ASP A 48 1.91 10.45 21.95
N LEU A 49 1.97 9.86 23.12
CA LEU A 49 0.87 9.87 24.07
C LEU A 49 0.91 11.17 24.89
N PRO A 50 -0.22 11.56 25.53
CA PRO A 50 -0.29 12.78 26.29
C PRO A 50 0.83 12.95 27.31
N TYR A 51 1.26 14.18 27.53
CA TYR A 51 2.24 14.49 28.56
C TYR A 51 1.57 14.66 29.91
N ILE A 52 2.26 14.27 30.99
CA ILE A 52 1.85 14.47 32.37
C ILE A 52 2.72 15.58 32.94
N ASP A 53 2.08 16.57 33.55
CA ASP A 53 2.77 17.66 34.25
C ASP A 53 3.21 17.19 35.64
N HIS A 54 4.51 17.11 35.87
CA HIS A 54 5.12 16.80 37.15
C HIS A 54 5.53 18.05 37.94
N GLY A 55 5.59 19.19 37.32
CA GLY A 55 5.86 20.49 37.93
C GLY A 55 5.26 21.60 37.07
N ALA A 56 4.33 22.36 37.64
CA ALA A 56 3.77 23.52 36.96
C ALA A 56 4.76 24.69 36.97
N VAL A 57 4.79 25.46 35.88
CA VAL A 57 5.53 26.73 35.79
C VAL A 57 4.95 27.71 36.80
N GLY A 58 5.80 28.46 37.51
CA GLY A 58 5.37 29.51 38.45
C GLY A 58 5.12 29.03 39.87
N VAL A 59 5.44 27.81 40.23
CA VAL A 59 5.38 27.36 41.63
C VAL A 59 6.51 28.00 42.42
N ALA A 60 6.15 28.59 43.58
CA ALA A 60 7.13 29.17 44.49
C ALA A 60 8.09 28.10 45.04
N THR A 61 9.38 28.22 44.78
CA THR A 61 10.42 27.28 45.23
C THR A 61 11.07 27.70 46.55
N SER A 62 10.80 28.93 47.01
CA SER A 62 11.30 29.42 48.31
C SER A 62 10.33 30.43 48.94
N GLN A 63 10.45 30.61 50.27
CA GLN A 63 9.71 31.65 51.00
C GLN A 63 10.06 33.09 50.56
N ASN A 64 11.14 33.28 49.81
CA ASN A 64 11.61 34.60 49.33
C ASN A 64 11.07 34.94 47.93
N GLY A 65 10.06 34.25 47.44
CA GLY A 65 9.35 34.61 46.18
C GLY A 65 10.08 34.23 44.89
N THR A 66 11.10 33.35 44.97
CA THR A 66 11.66 32.74 43.76
C THR A 66 10.65 31.70 43.20
N THR A 67 10.28 31.87 41.94
CA THR A 67 9.37 30.94 41.22
C THR A 67 10.16 30.12 40.23
N ASP A 68 9.73 28.84 40.07
CA ASP A 68 10.29 28.00 39.03
C ASP A 68 9.82 28.47 37.66
N THR A 69 10.77 28.79 36.78
CA THR A 69 10.51 29.31 35.44
C THR A 69 10.29 28.21 34.40
N THR A 70 10.60 26.97 34.79
CA THR A 70 10.55 25.82 33.85
C THR A 70 9.73 24.69 34.43
N GLY A 71 8.62 24.40 33.83
CA GLY A 71 7.80 23.22 34.18
C GLY A 71 8.48 21.92 33.74
N VAL A 72 8.14 20.81 34.42
CA VAL A 72 8.59 19.47 34.05
C VAL A 72 7.41 18.67 33.51
N GLN A 73 7.42 18.42 32.21
CA GLN A 73 6.43 17.59 31.54
C GLN A 73 7.08 16.29 31.05
N ILE A 74 6.46 15.17 31.31
CA ILE A 74 6.96 13.86 30.90
C ILE A 74 5.90 13.19 30.02
N GLY A 75 6.31 12.78 28.80
CA GLY A 75 5.45 12.01 27.89
C GLY A 75 5.19 10.61 28.43
N THR A 76 4.01 10.07 28.15
CA THR A 76 3.60 8.73 28.62
C THR A 76 3.94 7.61 27.63
N GLY A 77 4.59 7.93 26.50
CA GLY A 77 5.05 6.97 25.51
C GLY A 77 4.59 7.28 24.10
N VAL A 78 4.64 6.26 23.24
CA VAL A 78 4.30 6.36 21.81
C VAL A 78 3.32 5.23 21.42
N GLN A 79 2.52 5.47 20.42
CA GLN A 79 1.59 4.49 19.87
C GLN A 79 1.59 4.49 18.35
N ALA A 80 1.46 3.30 17.74
CA ALA A 80 1.20 3.15 16.32
C ALA A 80 -0.23 3.62 16.00
N ALA A 81 -0.38 4.64 15.13
CA ALA A 81 -1.66 5.24 14.79
C ALA A 81 -2.30 4.57 13.57
N ALA A 82 -1.54 4.50 12.47
CA ALA A 82 -2.05 4.02 11.21
C ALA A 82 -0.93 3.49 10.31
N VAL A 83 -1.31 2.64 9.36
CA VAL A 83 -0.44 2.20 8.27
C VAL A 83 -1.03 2.73 6.97
N TYR A 84 -0.26 3.48 6.20
CA TYR A 84 -0.67 3.95 4.88
C TYR A 84 0.23 3.39 3.78
N ARG A 85 -0.33 3.29 2.57
CA ARG A 85 0.39 2.85 1.38
C ARG A 85 0.76 4.04 0.52
N VAL A 86 1.97 4.00 -0.03
CA VAL A 86 2.44 5.02 -0.97
C VAL A 86 2.22 4.52 -2.39
N PHE A 87 1.40 5.24 -3.16
CA PHE A 87 1.03 4.88 -4.52
C PHE A 87 1.95 5.49 -5.58
N SER A 88 3.17 5.90 -5.23
CA SER A 88 4.13 6.37 -6.23
C SER A 88 4.36 5.33 -7.33
N GLN A 89 4.56 5.79 -8.57
CA GLN A 89 4.89 4.94 -9.71
C GLN A 89 6.24 4.24 -9.46
N GLY A 90 6.30 2.94 -9.74
CA GLY A 90 7.52 2.15 -9.73
C GLY A 90 8.22 2.20 -11.09
N GLU A 91 9.41 1.60 -11.15
CA GLU A 91 10.16 1.43 -12.39
C GLU A 91 9.47 0.42 -13.33
N ALA A 92 9.47 0.71 -14.62
CA ALA A 92 8.93 -0.17 -15.63
C ALA A 92 9.93 -1.29 -15.94
N ILE A 93 9.53 -2.54 -15.76
CA ILE A 93 10.34 -3.71 -16.06
C ILE A 93 9.80 -4.37 -17.33
N GLN A 94 10.65 -4.56 -18.34
CA GLN A 94 10.27 -5.25 -19.55
C GLN A 94 10.39 -6.78 -19.36
N THR A 95 9.25 -7.47 -19.31
CA THR A 95 9.18 -8.92 -19.06
C THR A 95 9.24 -9.77 -20.33
N GLY A 96 9.02 -9.19 -21.50
CA GLY A 96 8.93 -9.89 -22.79
C GLY A 96 7.63 -10.68 -23.00
N ARG A 97 6.68 -10.66 -22.06
CA ARG A 97 5.37 -11.29 -22.21
C ARG A 97 4.37 -10.30 -22.79
N SER A 98 3.62 -10.74 -23.79
CA SER A 98 2.63 -9.88 -24.50
C SER A 98 1.39 -9.53 -23.68
N LEU A 99 1.14 -10.26 -22.58
CA LEU A 99 -0.01 -10.04 -21.69
C LEU A 99 0.35 -9.25 -20.42
N ASP A 100 1.63 -8.92 -20.25
CA ASP A 100 2.05 -8.09 -19.13
C ASP A 100 1.92 -6.61 -19.54
N VAL A 101 1.17 -5.86 -18.77
CA VAL A 101 0.89 -4.45 -18.99
C VAL A 101 1.15 -3.63 -17.73
N MET A 102 1.68 -2.45 -17.91
CA MET A 102 1.87 -1.49 -16.83
C MET A 102 0.94 -0.29 -17.05
N ILE A 103 0.33 0.22 -15.99
CA ILE A 103 -0.35 1.51 -16.02
C ILE A 103 0.73 2.59 -15.82
N ASP A 104 0.87 3.49 -16.79
CA ASP A 104 1.70 4.69 -16.68
C ASP A 104 0.82 5.84 -16.20
N GLY A 105 1.11 6.34 -15.00
CA GLY A 105 0.28 7.34 -14.33
C GLY A 105 -0.67 6.76 -13.26
N ASP A 106 -1.69 7.52 -12.91
CA ASP A 106 -2.66 7.13 -11.88
C ASP A 106 -3.76 6.24 -12.46
N GLY A 107 -4.25 5.30 -11.67
CA GLY A 107 -5.35 4.42 -12.04
C GLY A 107 -5.18 2.98 -11.58
N PHE A 108 -6.23 2.19 -11.71
CA PHE A 108 -6.28 0.78 -11.33
C PHE A 108 -7.02 -0.01 -12.39
N PHE A 109 -6.60 -1.25 -12.61
CA PHE A 109 -7.38 -2.21 -13.39
C PHE A 109 -8.60 -2.65 -12.58
N MET A 110 -9.73 -2.73 -13.26
CA MET A 110 -10.96 -3.24 -12.69
C MET A 110 -11.05 -4.75 -12.92
N VAL A 111 -11.34 -5.50 -11.87
CA VAL A 111 -11.50 -6.96 -11.92
C VAL A 111 -12.83 -7.34 -11.30
N THR A 112 -13.44 -8.41 -11.80
CA THR A 112 -14.68 -8.97 -11.23
C THR A 112 -14.31 -10.02 -10.20
N LEU A 113 -14.75 -9.83 -8.96
CA LEU A 113 -14.59 -10.80 -7.88
C LEU A 113 -15.64 -11.94 -8.01
N PRO A 114 -15.45 -13.07 -7.30
CA PRO A 114 -16.42 -14.18 -7.33
C PRO A 114 -17.83 -13.78 -6.87
N ASP A 115 -17.94 -12.79 -5.99
CA ASP A 115 -19.21 -12.26 -5.48
C ASP A 115 -19.91 -11.33 -6.48
N GLY A 116 -19.37 -11.16 -7.69
CA GLY A 116 -19.87 -10.23 -8.71
C GLY A 116 -19.52 -8.75 -8.44
N THR A 117 -18.82 -8.44 -7.34
CA THR A 117 -18.37 -7.08 -7.03
C THR A 117 -17.15 -6.71 -7.84
N THR A 118 -16.91 -5.40 -8.04
CA THR A 118 -15.73 -4.88 -8.72
C THR A 118 -14.60 -4.69 -7.72
N GLY A 119 -13.47 -5.34 -7.99
CA GLY A 119 -12.20 -5.10 -7.28
C GLY A 119 -11.27 -4.24 -8.12
N TYR A 120 -10.28 -3.63 -7.46
CA TYR A 120 -9.29 -2.77 -8.09
C TYR A 120 -7.89 -3.31 -7.83
N THR A 121 -7.08 -3.38 -8.87
CA THR A 121 -5.70 -3.87 -8.77
C THR A 121 -4.73 -3.05 -9.59
N ARG A 122 -3.48 -3.00 -9.16
CA ARG A 122 -2.37 -2.40 -9.91
C ARG A 122 -1.49 -3.47 -10.58
N VAL A 123 -1.76 -4.74 -10.29
CA VAL A 123 -1.04 -5.87 -10.89
C VAL A 123 -1.42 -5.99 -12.36
N GLY A 124 -0.44 -5.93 -13.25
CA GLY A 124 -0.64 -5.97 -14.69
C GLY A 124 -0.12 -7.26 -15.34
N SER A 125 0.23 -8.28 -14.57
CA SER A 125 0.57 -9.60 -15.10
C SER A 125 -0.72 -10.41 -15.28
N PHE A 126 -1.09 -10.70 -16.54
CA PHE A 126 -2.33 -11.41 -16.84
C PHE A 126 -2.06 -12.76 -17.49
N ASN A 127 -2.98 -13.69 -17.31
CA ASN A 127 -2.95 -15.00 -17.93
C ASN A 127 -4.26 -15.25 -18.70
N ARG A 128 -4.24 -16.29 -19.54
CA ARG A 128 -5.40 -16.76 -20.27
C ARG A 128 -5.98 -17.98 -19.57
N ASP A 129 -7.27 -17.97 -19.33
CA ASP A 129 -8.04 -19.08 -18.78
C ASP A 129 -8.43 -20.10 -19.89
N GLN A 130 -9.00 -21.24 -19.49
CA GLN A 130 -9.50 -22.29 -20.39
C GLN A 130 -10.54 -21.76 -21.40
N ASN A 131 -11.30 -20.75 -21.01
CA ASN A 131 -12.28 -20.07 -21.87
C ASN A 131 -11.65 -18.98 -22.76
N ASN A 132 -10.30 -18.88 -22.77
CA ASN A 132 -9.55 -17.81 -23.43
C ASN A 132 -9.85 -16.40 -22.93
N THR A 133 -10.40 -16.24 -21.73
CA THR A 133 -10.63 -14.95 -21.09
C THR A 133 -9.37 -14.53 -20.34
N LEU A 134 -9.09 -13.21 -20.33
CA LEU A 134 -7.98 -12.65 -19.57
C LEU A 134 -8.34 -12.63 -18.08
N VAL A 135 -7.51 -13.28 -17.28
CA VAL A 135 -7.68 -13.43 -15.83
C VAL A 135 -6.40 -13.07 -15.08
N MET A 136 -6.55 -12.71 -13.82
CA MET A 136 -5.41 -12.56 -12.92
C MET A 136 -4.78 -13.91 -12.60
N PRO A 137 -3.45 -14.03 -12.62
CA PRO A 137 -2.77 -15.24 -12.18
C PRO A 137 -3.13 -15.52 -10.72
N LYS A 138 -3.17 -16.81 -10.36
CA LYS A 138 -3.42 -17.31 -9.00
C LYS A 138 -4.86 -17.14 -8.49
N THR A 139 -5.52 -16.01 -8.67
CA THR A 139 -6.89 -15.76 -8.19
C THR A 139 -7.97 -16.10 -9.22
N GLY A 140 -7.63 -16.05 -10.51
CA GLY A 140 -8.58 -16.30 -11.59
C GLY A 140 -9.62 -15.20 -11.81
N TYR A 141 -9.46 -14.04 -11.19
CA TYR A 141 -10.41 -12.93 -11.36
C TYR A 141 -10.37 -12.38 -12.77
N VAL A 142 -11.55 -12.20 -13.37
CA VAL A 142 -11.71 -11.71 -14.73
C VAL A 142 -11.49 -10.21 -14.77
N ILE A 143 -10.69 -9.74 -15.74
CA ILE A 143 -10.49 -8.29 -15.95
C ILE A 143 -11.68 -7.73 -16.69
N GLN A 144 -12.18 -6.59 -16.22
CA GLN A 144 -13.25 -5.88 -16.94
C GLN A 144 -12.69 -5.17 -18.18
N PRO A 145 -13.42 -5.21 -19.31
CA PRO A 145 -14.79 -5.68 -19.52
C PRO A 145 -14.98 -7.16 -19.87
N GLY A 146 -14.05 -8.05 -19.51
CA GLY A 146 -14.14 -9.47 -19.84
C GLY A 146 -13.64 -9.79 -21.28
N ILE A 147 -12.36 -9.45 -21.52
CA ILE A 147 -11.74 -9.64 -22.85
C ILE A 147 -11.50 -11.12 -23.11
N THR A 148 -12.17 -11.67 -24.13
CA THR A 148 -12.01 -13.04 -24.57
C THR A 148 -11.19 -13.09 -25.85
N LEU A 149 -10.15 -13.91 -25.87
CA LEU A 149 -9.26 -14.08 -27.01
C LEU A 149 -9.83 -15.16 -27.95
N PRO A 150 -9.78 -14.99 -29.28
CA PRO A 150 -10.12 -16.07 -30.23
C PRO A 150 -9.21 -17.28 -30.06
N GLN A 151 -9.74 -18.48 -30.30
CA GLN A 151 -8.97 -19.74 -30.15
C GLN A 151 -7.73 -19.79 -31.06
N ASN A 152 -7.78 -19.15 -32.23
CA ASN A 152 -6.71 -19.14 -33.22
C ASN A 152 -5.79 -17.90 -33.09
N THR A 153 -5.64 -17.35 -31.89
CA THR A 153 -4.78 -16.19 -31.66
C THR A 153 -3.31 -16.58 -31.75
N LEU A 154 -2.61 -16.03 -32.75
CA LEU A 154 -1.17 -16.21 -32.95
C LEU A 154 -0.36 -15.25 -32.04
N LYS A 155 -0.80 -14.01 -31.95
CA LYS A 155 -0.12 -12.97 -31.18
C LYS A 155 -1.12 -12.00 -30.58
N VAL A 156 -0.86 -11.58 -29.35
CA VAL A 156 -1.61 -10.49 -28.69
C VAL A 156 -0.71 -9.28 -28.61
N SER A 157 -1.24 -8.12 -28.94
CA SER A 157 -0.56 -6.84 -28.78
C SER A 157 -1.50 -5.84 -28.11
N ILE A 158 -0.94 -5.00 -27.25
CA ILE A 158 -1.68 -3.99 -26.49
C ILE A 158 -1.06 -2.64 -26.84
N ASN A 159 -1.89 -1.68 -27.21
CA ASN A 159 -1.40 -0.33 -27.52
C ASN A 159 -1.33 0.55 -26.26
N GLN A 160 -0.78 1.76 -26.40
CA GLN A 160 -0.64 2.72 -25.29
C GLN A 160 -1.99 3.23 -24.75
N VAL A 161 -3.07 3.06 -25.51
CA VAL A 161 -4.42 3.48 -25.10
C VAL A 161 -5.14 2.37 -24.32
N GLY A 162 -4.48 1.21 -24.16
CA GLY A 162 -5.04 0.04 -23.45
C GLY A 162 -5.98 -0.82 -24.30
N GLU A 163 -5.97 -0.69 -25.64
CA GLU A 163 -6.73 -1.56 -26.53
C GLU A 163 -5.96 -2.85 -26.81
N VAL A 164 -6.67 -3.96 -26.73
CA VAL A 164 -6.13 -5.31 -26.93
C VAL A 164 -6.43 -5.76 -28.35
N TYR A 165 -5.39 -6.09 -29.09
CA TYR A 165 -5.47 -6.63 -30.45
C TYR A 165 -5.01 -8.08 -30.45
N ALA A 166 -5.80 -8.94 -31.06
CA ALA A 166 -5.38 -10.30 -31.38
C ALA A 166 -5.14 -10.44 -32.89
N GLU A 167 -4.03 -11.04 -33.23
CA GLU A 167 -3.71 -11.43 -34.60
C GLU A 167 -4.07 -12.93 -34.78
N THR A 168 -5.10 -13.19 -35.61
CA THR A 168 -5.63 -14.53 -35.88
C THR A 168 -5.09 -15.13 -37.18
N SER A 169 -4.65 -14.29 -38.11
CA SER A 169 -3.98 -14.67 -39.35
C SER A 169 -2.93 -13.62 -39.70
N PRO A 170 -1.88 -13.97 -40.45
CA PRO A 170 -0.88 -12.99 -40.86
C PRO A 170 -1.50 -11.75 -41.48
N GLY A 171 -1.34 -10.58 -40.83
CA GLY A 171 -1.89 -9.30 -41.27
C GLY A 171 -3.34 -9.00 -40.88
N LYS A 172 -4.09 -9.91 -40.25
CA LYS A 172 -5.46 -9.66 -39.78
C LYS A 172 -5.49 -9.43 -38.26
N LYS A 173 -5.56 -8.16 -37.86
CA LYS A 173 -5.72 -7.74 -36.46
C LYS A 173 -7.19 -7.51 -36.14
N CYS A 174 -7.67 -8.11 -35.04
CA CYS A 174 -9.00 -7.88 -34.49
C CYS A 174 -8.87 -7.13 -33.18
N THR A 175 -9.59 -6.02 -33.02
CA THR A 175 -9.70 -5.32 -31.71
C THR A 175 -10.68 -6.11 -30.85
N LEU A 176 -10.28 -6.51 -29.67
CA LEU A 176 -11.07 -7.33 -28.75
C LEU A 176 -11.75 -6.51 -27.66
N GLY A 177 -11.13 -5.41 -27.26
CA GLY A 177 -11.63 -4.55 -26.21
C GLY A 177 -10.56 -3.62 -25.70
N LYS A 178 -10.95 -2.79 -24.73
CA LYS A 178 -10.07 -1.86 -24.04
C LYS A 178 -10.16 -2.14 -22.53
N TYR A 179 -9.03 -2.10 -21.83
CA TYR A 179 -9.02 -2.20 -20.38
C TYR A 179 -9.80 -1.06 -19.73
N SER A 180 -10.63 -1.40 -18.75
CA SER A 180 -11.28 -0.39 -17.91
C SER A 180 -10.31 0.05 -16.82
N LEU A 181 -9.95 1.34 -16.84
CA LEU A 181 -9.13 1.98 -15.82
C LEU A 181 -10.02 2.90 -14.98
N GLN A 182 -9.87 2.83 -13.67
CA GLN A 182 -10.53 3.73 -12.73
C GLN A 182 -9.48 4.65 -12.11
N LEU A 183 -9.71 5.95 -12.18
CA LEU A 183 -8.98 6.99 -11.44
C LEU A 183 -9.69 7.22 -10.10
N PHE A 184 -8.93 7.39 -9.03
CA PHE A 184 -9.40 7.78 -7.70
C PHE A 184 -8.80 9.11 -7.30
#